data_b79f7288df187a7bb4aa36f96d09ba1b
#
_entry.id   b79f7288df187a7bb4aa36f96d09ba1b
#
_cell.length_a   1.000
_cell.length_b   1.000
_cell.length_c   1.000
_cell.angle_alpha   90.00
_cell.angle_beta   90.00
_cell.angle_gamma   90.00
#
_symmetry.space_group_name_H-M   'P 1'
#
loop_
_entity.id
_entity.type
_entity.pdbx_description
1 polymer ?
#
loop_
_entity_poly.entity_id
_entity_poly.type
_entity_poly.pdbx_seq_one_letter_code
_entity_poly.pdbx_strand_id
1 'polypeptide(L)'
;MMEAVATPPFESFYAEHREGVFRFLLGRVGRERAEDAFQETFLRALRGYDRLTHTGNLRAWVFTIAARVAADEFRRTKPQPMGREEGVEARRPAYAEVEHLADGLPPKERAAVVLRYAYDLEYEEIAAALGSSEEAARQAASSGVRRLRRKGVTL
;
A
#
# COMPACT_ATOMS: atom_id res chain seq x y z
N MET A 1 25.09 20.12 -11.27
CA MET A 1 23.86 20.29 -12.06
C MET A 1 23.11 18.99 -12.08
N MET A 2 21.93 19.01 -11.54
CA MET A 2 21.13 17.80 -11.47
C MET A 2 20.41 17.58 -12.79
N GLU A 3 20.75 16.52 -13.46
CA GLU A 3 19.97 16.12 -14.59
C GLU A 3 18.60 15.69 -14.12
N ALA A 4 17.57 16.27 -14.71
CA ALA A 4 16.24 15.76 -14.49
C ALA A 4 16.16 14.34 -15.03
N VAL A 5 15.95 13.38 -14.16
CA VAL A 5 15.71 12.00 -14.58
C VAL A 5 14.42 12.02 -15.38
N ALA A 6 14.50 11.64 -16.64
CA ALA A 6 13.30 11.58 -17.47
C ALA A 6 12.31 10.60 -16.88
N THR A 7 11.05 11.02 -16.79
CA THR A 7 9.98 10.12 -16.38
C THR A 7 9.91 8.96 -17.36
N PRO A 8 9.97 7.70 -16.91
CA PRO A 8 9.85 6.57 -17.82
C PRO A 8 8.47 6.56 -18.49
N PRO A 9 8.33 5.92 -19.65
CA PRO A 9 7.00 5.77 -20.25
C PRO A 9 6.03 5.10 -19.30
N PHE A 10 4.76 5.47 -19.38
CA PHE A 10 3.75 4.93 -18.48
C PHE A 10 3.71 3.39 -18.52
N GLU A 11 3.89 2.80 -19.70
CA GLU A 11 3.89 1.34 -19.82
C GLU A 11 4.98 0.68 -18.97
N SER A 12 6.15 1.30 -18.92
CA SER A 12 7.26 0.79 -18.09
C SER A 12 6.96 0.94 -16.61
N PHE A 13 6.43 2.07 -16.23
CA PHE A 13 5.98 2.33 -14.85
C PHE A 13 4.89 1.32 -14.45
N TYR A 14 3.92 1.12 -15.29
CA TYR A 14 2.83 0.17 -15.05
C TYR A 14 3.38 -1.25 -14.88
N ALA A 15 4.23 -1.69 -15.80
CA ALA A 15 4.81 -3.04 -15.76
C ALA A 15 5.61 -3.28 -14.48
N GLU A 16 6.32 -2.26 -14.02
CA GLU A 16 7.15 -2.36 -12.82
C GLU A 16 6.33 -2.45 -11.55
N HIS A 17 5.25 -1.70 -11.44
CA HIS A 17 4.52 -1.56 -10.19
C HIS A 17 3.21 -2.32 -10.10
N ARG A 18 2.69 -2.82 -11.20
CA ARG A 18 1.35 -3.43 -11.25
C ARG A 18 1.17 -4.57 -10.26
N GLU A 19 2.15 -5.44 -10.15
CA GLU A 19 2.02 -6.62 -9.31
C GLU A 19 2.02 -6.24 -7.83
N GLY A 20 2.93 -5.38 -7.42
CA GLY A 20 2.99 -4.90 -6.04
C GLY A 20 1.72 -4.16 -5.63
N VAL A 21 1.22 -3.30 -6.52
CA VAL A 21 -0.01 -2.55 -6.28
C VAL A 21 -1.22 -3.50 -6.17
N PHE A 22 -1.32 -4.46 -7.06
CA PHE A 22 -2.44 -5.42 -7.01
C PHE A 22 -2.44 -6.20 -5.69
N ARG A 23 -1.29 -6.67 -5.27
CA ARG A 23 -1.17 -7.42 -4.02
C ARG A 23 -1.49 -6.57 -2.80
N PHE A 24 -1.06 -5.31 -2.80
CA PHE A 24 -1.40 -4.37 -1.75
C PHE A 24 -2.93 -4.21 -1.66
N LEU A 25 -3.58 -3.99 -2.79
CA LEU A 25 -5.03 -3.81 -2.85
C LEU A 25 -5.76 -5.09 -2.46
N LEU A 26 -5.28 -6.24 -2.92
CA LEU A 26 -5.87 -7.53 -2.58
C LEU A 26 -5.93 -7.72 -1.06
N GLY A 27 -4.85 -7.36 -0.35
CA GLY A 27 -4.81 -7.42 1.10
C GLY A 27 -5.69 -6.40 1.80
N ARG A 28 -6.03 -5.30 1.12
CA ARG A 28 -6.80 -4.20 1.72
C ARG A 28 -8.28 -4.28 1.46
N VAL A 29 -8.69 -4.61 0.25
CA VAL A 29 -10.10 -4.56 -0.13
C VAL A 29 -10.70 -5.94 -0.42
N GLY A 30 -9.89 -6.97 -0.42
CA GLY A 30 -10.35 -8.31 -0.71
C GLY A 30 -10.43 -8.61 -2.20
N ARG A 31 -10.56 -9.90 -2.50
CA ARG A 31 -10.46 -10.41 -3.86
C ARG A 31 -11.51 -9.85 -4.82
N GLU A 32 -12.74 -9.72 -4.35
CA GLU A 32 -13.84 -9.26 -5.20
C GLU A 32 -13.68 -7.82 -5.66
N ARG A 33 -12.98 -7.01 -4.88
CA ARG A 33 -12.83 -5.58 -5.15
C ARG A 33 -11.44 -5.18 -5.60
N ALA A 34 -10.49 -6.09 -5.49
CA ALA A 34 -9.10 -5.78 -5.81
C ALA A 34 -8.93 -5.37 -7.27
N GLU A 35 -9.62 -6.00 -8.18
CA GLU A 35 -9.51 -5.71 -9.59
C GLU A 35 -10.03 -4.32 -9.93
N ASP A 36 -11.20 -3.96 -9.42
CA ASP A 36 -11.75 -2.62 -9.62
C ASP A 36 -10.89 -1.55 -8.95
N ALA A 37 -10.41 -1.81 -7.74
CA ALA A 37 -9.52 -0.90 -7.05
C ALA A 37 -8.20 -0.72 -7.81
N PHE A 38 -7.68 -1.80 -8.37
CA PHE A 38 -6.48 -1.77 -9.18
C PHE A 38 -6.67 -0.91 -10.43
N GLN A 39 -7.76 -1.12 -11.15
CA GLN A 39 -8.07 -0.32 -12.33
C GLN A 39 -8.21 1.16 -11.97
N GLU A 40 -8.94 1.46 -10.91
CA GLU A 40 -9.10 2.84 -10.47
C GLU A 40 -7.76 3.48 -10.11
N THR A 41 -6.89 2.73 -9.43
CA THR A 41 -5.56 3.20 -9.05
C THR A 41 -4.76 3.60 -10.29
N PHE A 42 -4.69 2.74 -11.29
CA PHE A 42 -3.91 3.04 -12.48
C PHE A 42 -4.58 4.04 -13.42
N LEU A 43 -5.90 4.16 -13.40
CA LEU A 43 -6.57 5.26 -14.11
C LEU A 43 -6.21 6.61 -13.49
N ARG A 44 -6.20 6.71 -12.17
CA ARG A 44 -5.75 7.93 -11.48
C ARG A 44 -4.27 8.20 -11.76
N ALA A 45 -3.46 7.15 -11.75
CA ALA A 45 -2.05 7.27 -12.06
C ALA A 45 -1.85 7.78 -13.49
N LEU A 46 -2.57 7.23 -14.45
CA LEU A 46 -2.48 7.67 -15.84
C LEU A 46 -2.84 9.15 -15.99
N ARG A 47 -3.92 9.58 -15.35
CA ARG A 47 -4.35 10.99 -15.40
C ARG A 47 -3.34 11.94 -14.80
N GLY A 48 -2.65 11.49 -13.76
CA GLY A 48 -1.67 12.34 -13.07
C GLY A 48 -0.24 12.21 -13.56
N TYR A 49 0.03 11.22 -14.40
CA TYR A 49 1.40 10.90 -14.77
C TYR A 49 2.11 12.05 -15.48
N ASP A 50 1.44 12.70 -16.40
CA ASP A 50 1.99 13.82 -17.17
C ASP A 50 2.21 15.08 -16.34
N ARG A 51 1.61 15.15 -15.15
CA ARG A 51 1.71 16.30 -14.25
C ARG A 51 2.79 16.15 -13.21
N LEU A 52 3.50 15.02 -13.21
CA LEU A 52 4.55 14.80 -12.23
C LEU A 52 5.67 15.79 -12.43
N THR A 53 5.94 16.56 -11.39
CA THR A 53 6.98 17.58 -11.41
C THR A 53 8.35 17.02 -11.03
N HIS A 54 8.36 15.86 -10.40
CA HIS A 54 9.60 15.14 -10.10
C HIS A 54 9.33 13.64 -10.10
N THR A 55 10.33 12.90 -10.47
CA THR A 55 10.22 11.45 -10.64
C THR A 55 10.94 10.69 -9.53
N GLY A 56 11.17 11.37 -8.41
CA GLY A 56 12.03 10.84 -7.36
C GLY A 56 11.57 9.54 -6.74
N ASN A 57 10.25 9.32 -6.61
CA ASN A 57 9.77 8.08 -6.04
C ASN A 57 8.39 7.71 -6.58
N LEU A 58 8.40 7.12 -7.76
CA LEU A 58 7.17 6.71 -8.43
C LEU A 58 6.46 5.59 -7.66
N ARG A 59 7.22 4.74 -7.00
CA ARG A 59 6.64 3.68 -6.17
C ARG A 59 5.80 4.26 -5.03
N ALA A 60 6.36 5.19 -4.27
CA ALA A 60 5.62 5.84 -3.19
C ALA A 60 4.40 6.59 -3.74
N TRP A 61 4.55 7.23 -4.87
CA TRP A 61 3.45 7.97 -5.51
C TRP A 61 2.28 7.06 -5.86
N VAL A 62 2.54 5.91 -6.51
CA VAL A 62 1.46 5.00 -6.91
C VAL A 62 0.83 4.32 -5.70
N PHE A 63 1.62 3.99 -4.67
CA PHE A 63 1.06 3.43 -3.43
C PHE A 63 0.24 4.45 -2.66
N THR A 64 0.55 5.73 -2.76
CA THR A 64 -0.30 6.80 -2.23
C THR A 64 -1.68 6.76 -2.87
N ILE A 65 -1.73 6.62 -4.18
CA ILE A 65 -2.99 6.52 -4.91
C ILE A 65 -3.73 5.25 -4.50
N ALA A 66 -3.04 4.13 -4.47
CA ALA A 66 -3.65 2.85 -4.10
C ALA A 66 -4.24 2.88 -2.69
N ALA A 67 -3.53 3.48 -1.74
CA ALA A 67 -4.02 3.61 -0.37
C ALA A 67 -5.29 4.45 -0.28
N ARG A 68 -5.37 5.52 -1.07
CA ARG A 68 -6.57 6.35 -1.13
C ARG A 68 -7.74 5.63 -1.78
N VAL A 69 -7.48 4.89 -2.84
CA VAL A 69 -8.51 4.08 -3.50
C VAL A 69 -9.04 3.03 -2.52
N ALA A 70 -8.16 2.35 -1.81
CA ALA A 70 -8.57 1.37 -0.81
C ALA A 70 -9.41 1.99 0.31
N ALA A 71 -9.02 3.17 0.79
CA ALA A 71 -9.77 3.90 1.81
C ALA A 71 -11.17 4.29 1.31
N ASP A 72 -11.26 4.73 0.05
CA ASP A 72 -12.54 5.09 -0.55
C ASP A 72 -13.45 3.86 -0.68
N GLU A 73 -12.91 2.72 -1.03
CA GLU A 73 -13.66 1.46 -1.08
C GLU A 73 -14.21 1.09 0.28
N PHE A 74 -13.42 1.24 1.34
CA PHE A 74 -13.89 0.98 2.69
C PHE A 74 -15.04 1.90 3.11
N ARG A 75 -15.02 3.14 2.69
CA ARG A 75 -16.10 4.09 3.00
C ARG A 75 -17.38 3.80 2.24
N ARG A 76 -17.27 3.29 1.03
CA ARG A 76 -18.43 2.97 0.18
C ARG A 76 -19.08 1.68 0.56
N THR A 77 -18.33 0.78 1.12
CA THR A 77 -18.81 -0.54 1.49
C THR A 77 -18.58 -0.73 2.97
N LYS A 78 -19.64 -1.00 3.71
CA LYS A 78 -19.47 -1.36 5.12
C LYS A 78 -18.55 -2.58 5.19
N PRO A 79 -17.56 -2.58 6.08
CA PRO A 79 -16.71 -3.74 6.23
C PRO A 79 -17.58 -4.93 6.60
N GLN A 80 -17.68 -5.86 5.68
CA GLN A 80 -18.19 -7.16 6.03
C GLN A 80 -17.06 -7.85 6.78
N PRO A 81 -17.37 -8.54 7.89
CA PRO A 81 -16.38 -9.41 8.47
C PRO A 81 -15.97 -10.39 7.39
N MET A 82 -14.83 -10.15 6.83
CA MET A 82 -14.29 -11.00 5.80
C MET A 82 -13.94 -12.33 6.42
N GLY A 83 -14.80 -13.29 6.16
CA GLY A 83 -14.29 -14.62 6.15
C GLY A 83 -13.14 -14.62 5.17
N ARG A 84 -11.96 -14.92 5.63
CA ARG A 84 -10.82 -15.07 4.76
C ARG A 84 -11.15 -16.05 3.68
N GLU A 85 -11.00 -15.63 2.44
CA GLU A 85 -10.98 -16.58 1.37
C GLU A 85 -9.69 -17.37 1.49
N GLU A 86 -9.80 -18.54 2.04
CA GLU A 86 -8.81 -19.58 1.96
C GLU A 86 -8.75 -20.01 0.51
N GLY A 87 -7.70 -19.72 -0.18
CA GLY A 87 -7.65 -20.24 -1.53
C GLY A 87 -6.59 -19.68 -2.43
N VAL A 88 -5.84 -18.69 -2.01
CA VAL A 88 -4.70 -18.23 -2.78
C VAL A 88 -3.44 -18.64 -2.04
N GLU A 89 -3.23 -19.92 -1.98
CA GLU A 89 -2.14 -20.46 -1.18
C GLU A 89 -0.82 -20.57 -1.89
N ALA A 90 -0.84 -20.51 -3.20
CA ALA A 90 0.36 -20.77 -3.91
C ALA A 90 1.30 -19.58 -3.81
N ARG A 91 2.37 -19.75 -3.07
CA ARG A 91 3.53 -18.87 -3.08
C ARG A 91 3.26 -17.46 -2.61
N ARG A 92 3.00 -17.33 -1.34
CA ARG A 92 2.96 -16.02 -0.71
C ARG A 92 4.37 -15.45 -0.66
N PRO A 93 4.62 -14.29 -1.25
CA PRO A 93 5.87 -13.58 -1.01
C PRO A 93 5.95 -13.21 0.47
N ALA A 94 7.16 -12.95 0.95
CA ALA A 94 7.38 -12.63 2.37
C ALA A 94 6.48 -11.51 2.89
N TYR A 95 6.14 -10.54 2.04
CA TYR A 95 5.28 -9.43 2.46
C TYR A 95 3.83 -9.86 2.75
N ALA A 96 3.36 -10.96 2.18
CA ALA A 96 2.01 -11.45 2.44
C ALA A 96 1.83 -11.89 3.90
N GLU A 97 2.89 -12.39 4.51
CA GLU A 97 2.84 -12.72 5.93
C GLU A 97 2.67 -11.48 6.79
N VAL A 98 3.39 -10.41 6.47
CA VAL A 98 3.27 -9.15 7.20
C VAL A 98 1.87 -8.59 7.08
N GLU A 99 1.30 -8.63 5.87
CA GLU A 99 -0.08 -8.18 5.65
C GLU A 99 -1.07 -8.97 6.51
N HIS A 100 -0.88 -10.28 6.54
CA HIS A 100 -1.71 -11.18 7.32
C HIS A 100 -1.59 -10.91 8.82
N LEU A 101 -0.38 -10.78 9.32
CA LEU A 101 -0.15 -10.52 10.74
C LEU A 101 -0.71 -9.17 11.16
N ALA A 102 -0.74 -8.21 10.26
CA ALA A 102 -1.22 -6.87 10.53
C ALA A 102 -2.75 -6.72 10.48
N ASP A 103 -3.48 -7.76 10.11
CA ASP A 103 -4.94 -7.70 9.94
C ASP A 103 -5.70 -7.22 11.18
N GLY A 104 -5.20 -7.51 12.36
CA GLY A 104 -5.85 -7.12 13.61
C GLY A 104 -5.50 -5.73 14.10
N LEU A 105 -4.69 -4.97 13.39
CA LEU A 105 -4.27 -3.65 13.81
C LEU A 105 -5.28 -2.57 13.41
N PRO A 106 -5.35 -1.46 14.16
CA PRO A 106 -6.09 -0.29 13.70
C PRO A 106 -5.62 0.15 12.32
N PRO A 107 -6.49 0.71 11.48
CA PRO A 107 -6.17 0.97 10.07
C PRO A 107 -4.87 1.74 9.81
N LYS A 108 -4.60 2.78 10.59
CA LYS A 108 -3.38 3.57 10.39
C LYS A 108 -2.12 2.79 10.76
N GLU A 109 -2.19 2.05 11.85
CA GLU A 109 -1.07 1.22 12.30
C GLU A 109 -0.84 0.08 11.31
N ARG A 110 -1.91 -0.54 10.85
CA ARG A 110 -1.84 -1.60 9.85
C ARG A 110 -1.16 -1.08 8.58
N ALA A 111 -1.63 0.03 8.07
CA ALA A 111 -1.06 0.62 6.86
C ALA A 111 0.42 0.94 7.02
N ALA A 112 0.79 1.57 8.13
CA ALA A 112 2.18 1.92 8.37
C ALA A 112 3.09 0.68 8.50
N VAL A 113 2.64 -0.34 9.22
CA VAL A 113 3.39 -1.58 9.38
C VAL A 113 3.55 -2.30 8.03
N VAL A 114 2.47 -2.43 7.28
CA VAL A 114 2.52 -3.10 5.98
C VAL A 114 3.45 -2.35 5.02
N LEU A 115 3.30 -1.05 4.91
CA LEU A 115 4.14 -0.27 3.99
C LEU A 115 5.61 -0.31 4.39
N ARG A 116 5.90 -0.31 5.69
CA ARG A 116 7.28 -0.34 6.16
C ARG A 116 7.92 -1.73 6.01
N TYR A 117 7.24 -2.77 6.44
CA TYR A 117 7.85 -4.10 6.55
C TYR A 117 7.56 -5.01 5.36
N ALA A 118 6.44 -4.84 4.69
CA ALA A 118 6.12 -5.65 3.53
C ALA A 118 6.62 -5.02 2.23
N TYR A 119 6.54 -3.70 2.14
CA TYR A 119 6.90 -2.98 0.91
C TYR A 119 8.17 -2.15 1.04
N ASP A 120 8.79 -2.19 2.21
CA ASP A 120 10.09 -1.56 2.45
C ASP A 120 10.15 -0.07 2.13
N LEU A 121 9.08 0.65 2.44
CA LEU A 121 9.05 2.09 2.26
C LEU A 121 9.70 2.81 3.44
N GLU A 122 10.33 3.95 3.13
CA GLU A 122 10.82 4.85 4.17
C GLU A 122 9.67 5.60 4.82
N TYR A 123 9.85 6.08 6.03
CA TYR A 123 8.77 6.78 6.75
C TYR A 123 8.29 8.03 6.02
N GLU A 124 9.17 8.71 5.31
CA GLU A 124 8.79 9.82 4.46
C GLU A 124 7.81 9.39 3.37
N GLU A 125 8.06 8.26 2.75
CA GLU A 125 7.20 7.69 1.72
C GLU A 125 5.86 7.22 2.29
N ILE A 126 5.91 6.63 3.48
CA ILE A 126 4.69 6.20 4.18
C ILE A 126 3.84 7.41 4.55
N ALA A 127 4.48 8.46 5.03
CA ALA A 127 3.78 9.71 5.36
C ALA A 127 3.05 10.26 4.14
N ALA A 128 3.72 10.27 2.98
CA ALA A 128 3.10 10.70 1.73
C ALA A 128 1.91 9.81 1.35
N ALA A 129 2.08 8.50 1.50
CA ALA A 129 1.02 7.53 1.18
C ALA A 129 -0.20 7.67 2.08
N LEU A 130 0.01 8.00 3.35
CA LEU A 130 -1.07 8.08 4.33
C LEU A 130 -1.61 9.49 4.52
N GLY A 131 -1.02 10.48 3.88
CA GLY A 131 -1.40 11.87 4.07
C GLY A 131 -1.10 12.36 5.48
N SER A 132 0.00 11.93 6.08
CA SER A 132 0.39 12.27 7.44
C SER A 132 1.81 12.85 7.47
N SER A 133 2.28 13.21 8.66
CA SER A 133 3.67 13.60 8.84
C SER A 133 4.56 12.36 8.97
N GLU A 134 5.84 12.54 8.73
CA GLU A 134 6.82 11.47 8.92
C GLU A 134 6.80 10.97 10.37
N GLU A 135 6.70 11.88 11.33
CA GLU A 135 6.60 11.55 12.75
C GLU A 135 5.37 10.68 13.02
N ALA A 136 4.23 11.06 12.49
CA ALA A 136 3.00 10.29 12.66
C ALA A 136 3.11 8.90 12.03
N ALA A 137 3.74 8.81 10.86
CA ALA A 137 3.97 7.51 10.21
C ALA A 137 4.88 6.62 11.07
N ARG A 138 5.94 7.18 11.61
CA ARG A 138 6.87 6.47 12.47
C ARG A 138 6.17 5.97 13.74
N GLN A 139 5.37 6.83 14.36
CA GLN A 139 4.62 6.45 15.56
C GLN A 139 3.57 5.38 15.26
N ALA A 140 2.88 5.48 14.15
CA ALA A 140 1.90 4.47 13.75
C ALA A 140 2.56 3.09 13.56
N ALA A 141 3.70 3.06 12.89
CA ALA A 141 4.46 1.81 12.71
C ALA A 141 4.94 1.25 14.05
N SER A 142 5.48 2.11 14.92
CA SER A 142 5.96 1.68 16.24
C SER A 142 4.84 1.15 17.11
N SER A 143 3.69 1.83 17.13
CA SER A 143 2.53 1.36 17.88
C SER A 143 2.02 0.04 17.35
N GLY A 144 1.97 -0.11 16.05
CA GLY A 144 1.56 -1.36 15.41
C GLY A 144 2.47 -2.52 15.77
N VAL A 145 3.78 -2.31 15.73
CA VAL A 145 4.76 -3.31 16.12
C VAL A 145 4.59 -3.71 17.60
N ARG A 146 4.38 -2.74 18.48
CA ARG A 146 4.16 -3.03 19.89
C ARG A 146 2.90 -3.88 20.12
N ARG A 147 1.82 -3.59 19.41
CA ARG A 147 0.60 -4.39 19.50
C ARG A 147 0.83 -5.82 19.02
N LEU A 148 1.57 -5.97 17.95
CA LEU A 148 1.91 -7.30 17.43
C LEU A 148 2.77 -8.09 18.39
N ARG A 149 3.75 -7.44 19.02
CA ARG A 149 4.60 -8.09 20.03
C ARG A 149 3.80 -8.57 21.23
N ARG A 150 2.81 -7.80 21.64
CA ARG A 150 1.94 -8.21 22.75
C ARG A 150 1.12 -9.44 22.40
N LYS A 151 0.86 -9.67 21.11
CA LYS A 151 0.17 -10.86 20.61
C LYS A 151 1.13 -12.01 20.32
N GLY A 152 2.42 -11.86 20.62
CA GLY A 152 3.41 -12.89 20.39
C GLY A 152 4.01 -12.93 19.00
N VAL A 153 3.79 -11.89 18.22
CA VAL A 153 4.35 -11.80 16.87
C VAL A 153 5.70 -11.09 16.92
N THR A 154 6.69 -11.67 16.29
CA THR A 154 8.01 -11.07 16.12
C THR A 154 8.18 -10.63 14.68
N LEU A 155 8.50 -9.37 14.51
CA LEU A 155 8.81 -8.81 13.19
C LEU A 155 10.31 -8.62 13.02
#